data_865fbaf37a3a445c5801a97d4c5cb293
#
_entry.id   865fbaf37a3a445c5801a97d4c5cb293
#
_cell.length_a   1.000
_cell.length_b   1.000
_cell.length_c   1.000
_cell.angle_alpha   90.00
_cell.angle_beta   90.00
_cell.angle_gamma   90.00
#
_symmetry.space_group_name_H-M   'P 1'
#
loop_
_entity.id
_entity.type
_entity.pdbx_description
1 polymer ?
#
loop_
_entity_poly.entity_id
_entity_poly.type
_entity_poly.pdbx_seq_one_letter_code
_entity_poly.pdbx_strand_id
1 'polypeptide(L)'
;MATPLPPRGRGTATNPHNRFAPNRSVTEDDGWYQEAPMTQGTEVRIETAKTIITRNTSPDLPFDRSINPYRGCEHGCIYCYARPSHAYWDLSPGLDFETKLIAKTNAVDVLEEQLCKRGYQCAPINLGSNTDPYQPIEREYKITRQTLEVLLRYRHPVTIVTKGSLILRDLDLLTELARQKLVAVMISLTSLDDELKRILEPRAAAPKARLRAIRVMRDAGIPVGVLCSPMIPMINDSELENLLTEAHAAGAQSAAYMMLRLPLEVAPLFEEWLLAHYPQRAAHVLSLIRQSRGGELYDSRFGARMRGEGPFADLLAQRFAKTIKRLGLNHREGFNLDCEAFCPPGRQMSLI
;
A
#
# COMPACT_ATOMS: atom_id res chain seq x y z
N MET A 1 23.22 12.10 20.61
CA MET A 1 23.70 10.99 19.76
C MET A 1 23.11 11.20 18.37
N ALA A 2 23.85 10.94 17.30
CA ALA A 2 23.33 11.07 15.94
C ALA A 2 22.32 9.94 15.69
N THR A 3 21.16 10.26 15.08
CA THR A 3 20.15 9.28 14.72
C THR A 3 20.74 8.31 13.67
N PRO A 4 20.69 6.99 13.87
CA PRO A 4 21.28 6.04 12.92
C PRO A 4 20.56 6.12 11.56
N LEU A 5 21.32 6.11 10.48
CA LEU A 5 20.77 6.04 9.13
C LEU A 5 20.35 4.59 8.81
N PRO A 6 19.27 4.40 8.05
CA PRO A 6 18.84 3.07 7.61
C PRO A 6 19.94 2.35 6.80
N PRO A 7 20.01 1.01 6.89
CA PRO A 7 20.84 0.21 5.98
C PRO A 7 20.47 0.49 4.52
N ARG A 8 21.43 0.35 3.61
CA ARG A 8 21.19 0.61 2.19
C ARG A 8 19.99 -0.16 1.65
N GLY A 9 19.02 0.56 1.09
CA GLY A 9 17.80 -0.02 0.53
C GLY A 9 16.74 -0.39 1.58
N ARG A 10 16.83 0.13 2.80
CA ARG A 10 15.81 -0.03 3.85
C ARG A 10 15.25 1.34 4.27
N GLY A 11 14.03 1.36 4.75
CA GLY A 11 13.35 2.60 5.15
C GLY A 11 13.57 2.95 6.61
N THR A 12 13.85 1.97 7.47
CA THR A 12 14.12 2.18 8.90
C THR A 12 15.45 1.59 9.32
N ALA A 13 16.09 2.25 10.31
CA ALA A 13 17.34 1.80 10.91
C ALA A 13 17.12 0.87 12.09
N THR A 14 15.96 0.92 12.74
CA THR A 14 15.72 0.34 14.05
C THR A 14 14.60 -0.70 14.04
N ASN A 15 14.64 -1.55 15.06
CA ASN A 15 13.57 -2.47 15.39
C ASN A 15 12.96 -2.05 16.75
N PRO A 16 11.88 -1.24 16.76
CA PRO A 16 11.18 -0.96 18.01
C PRO A 16 10.69 -2.25 18.65
N HIS A 17 10.61 -2.22 19.97
CA HIS A 17 10.12 -3.34 20.76
C HIS A 17 8.70 -3.76 20.32
N ASN A 18 8.48 -5.07 20.18
CA ASN A 18 7.16 -5.60 19.90
C ASN A 18 6.27 -5.41 21.13
N ARG A 19 5.16 -4.68 21.01
CA ARG A 19 4.23 -4.37 22.10
C ARG A 19 3.56 -5.60 22.75
N PHE A 20 3.60 -6.75 22.09
CA PHE A 20 3.06 -8.00 22.61
C PHE A 20 4.12 -8.91 23.23
N ALA A 21 5.41 -8.60 23.06
CA ALA A 21 6.49 -9.40 23.63
C ALA A 21 6.61 -9.16 25.14
N PRO A 22 6.62 -10.22 25.96
CA PRO A 22 6.71 -10.07 27.42
C PRO A 22 8.08 -9.56 27.87
N ASN A 23 9.14 -9.78 27.09
CA ASN A 23 10.51 -9.42 27.41
C ASN A 23 11.04 -8.36 26.44
N ARG A 24 11.77 -7.38 26.99
CA ARG A 24 12.49 -6.39 26.19
C ARG A 24 13.94 -6.82 26.06
N SER A 25 14.40 -7.08 24.84
CA SER A 25 15.82 -7.22 24.56
C SER A 25 16.45 -5.84 24.44
N VAL A 26 17.44 -5.55 25.25
CA VAL A 26 18.25 -4.34 25.18
C VAL A 26 19.63 -4.75 24.67
N THR A 27 20.08 -4.16 23.59
CA THR A 27 21.44 -4.34 23.11
C THR A 27 22.33 -3.50 24.00
N GLU A 28 23.17 -4.12 24.82
CA GLU A 28 24.20 -3.46 25.60
C GLU A 28 25.51 -3.52 24.78
N ASP A 29 26.21 -2.38 24.72
CA ASP A 29 27.56 -2.33 24.16
C ASP A 29 28.51 -2.84 25.24
N ASP A 30 29.01 -4.04 25.06
CA ASP A 30 29.96 -4.69 25.96
C ASP A 30 31.43 -4.30 25.68
N GLY A 31 31.64 -3.35 24.76
CA GLY A 31 32.96 -2.87 24.36
C GLY A 31 33.72 -3.76 23.38
N TRP A 32 33.13 -4.87 22.94
CA TRP A 32 33.68 -5.68 21.86
C TRP A 32 33.28 -5.13 20.49
N TYR A 33 34.25 -5.05 19.59
CA TYR A 33 34.00 -4.60 18.22
C TYR A 33 33.00 -5.56 17.54
N GLN A 34 31.80 -5.06 17.30
CA GLN A 34 30.85 -5.75 16.44
C GLN A 34 31.02 -5.25 15.01
N GLU A 35 31.34 -6.13 14.09
CA GLU A 35 31.31 -5.79 12.66
C GLU A 35 29.92 -5.19 12.35
N ALA A 36 29.92 -4.08 11.62
CA ALA A 36 28.68 -3.49 11.13
C ALA A 36 27.87 -4.59 10.40
N PRO A 37 26.59 -4.79 10.72
CA PRO A 37 25.82 -5.87 10.13
C PRO A 37 25.90 -5.76 8.62
N MET A 38 26.38 -6.85 7.97
CA MET A 38 26.32 -7.01 6.53
C MET A 38 24.90 -6.69 6.08
N THR A 39 24.72 -6.18 4.87
CA THR A 39 23.41 -5.85 4.29
C THR A 39 22.40 -6.94 4.64
N GLN A 40 21.46 -6.62 5.51
CA GLN A 40 20.48 -7.58 6.02
C GLN A 40 19.60 -8.05 4.84
N GLY A 41 19.78 -9.28 4.40
CA GLY A 41 18.99 -9.92 3.35
C GLY A 41 17.51 -10.02 3.76
N THR A 42 16.64 -10.28 2.80
CA THR A 42 15.25 -10.59 3.07
C THR A 42 15.11 -12.08 3.37
N GLU A 43 14.48 -12.40 4.48
CA GLU A 43 14.07 -13.75 4.89
C GLU A 43 12.60 -13.93 4.58
N VAL A 44 12.21 -15.04 3.97
CA VAL A 44 10.80 -15.34 3.69
C VAL A 44 10.41 -16.65 4.38
N ARG A 45 9.41 -16.56 5.26
CA ARG A 45 8.79 -17.73 5.90
C ARG A 45 7.51 -18.10 5.14
N ILE A 46 7.19 -19.38 5.09
CA ILE A 46 5.97 -19.89 4.49
C ILE A 46 4.90 -20.06 5.56
N GLU A 47 3.71 -19.56 5.29
CA GLU A 47 2.51 -19.73 6.11
C GLU A 47 1.47 -20.54 5.35
N THR A 48 0.88 -21.52 6.02
CA THR A 48 -0.35 -22.18 5.56
C THR A 48 -1.55 -21.41 6.13
N ALA A 49 -2.16 -20.56 5.32
CA ALA A 49 -3.28 -19.73 5.72
C ALA A 49 -4.57 -20.56 5.86
N LYS A 50 -5.38 -20.29 6.90
CA LYS A 50 -6.72 -20.88 7.06
C LYS A 50 -7.79 -20.10 6.30
N THR A 51 -7.56 -18.81 6.08
CA THR A 51 -8.44 -17.91 5.35
C THR A 51 -7.58 -16.91 4.59
N ILE A 52 -8.01 -16.51 3.40
CA ILE A 52 -7.29 -15.52 2.60
C ILE A 52 -8.10 -14.24 2.40
N ILE A 53 -9.42 -14.32 2.32
CA ILE A 53 -10.29 -13.15 2.24
C ILE A 53 -10.49 -12.60 3.65
N THR A 54 -10.03 -11.39 3.88
CA THR A 54 -10.24 -10.63 5.12
C THR A 54 -11.36 -9.62 4.90
N ARG A 55 -12.28 -9.49 5.86
CA ARG A 55 -13.38 -8.51 5.82
C ARG A 55 -13.09 -7.33 6.74
N ASN A 56 -13.63 -6.17 6.38
CA ASN A 56 -13.63 -4.98 7.21
C ASN A 56 -14.99 -4.27 7.14
N THR A 57 -15.28 -3.45 8.15
CA THR A 57 -16.51 -2.65 8.27
C THR A 57 -16.21 -1.15 8.24
N SER A 58 -15.07 -0.77 7.69
CA SER A 58 -14.57 0.61 7.68
C SER A 58 -15.38 1.47 6.71
N PRO A 59 -16.09 2.50 7.15
CA PRO A 59 -16.95 3.31 6.28
C PRO A 59 -16.16 4.25 5.35
N ASP A 60 -14.87 4.46 5.60
CA ASP A 60 -13.99 5.31 4.80
C ASP A 60 -13.13 4.55 3.79
N LEU A 61 -13.40 3.25 3.61
CA LEU A 61 -12.81 2.43 2.55
C LEU A 61 -13.87 2.06 1.51
N PRO A 62 -13.54 2.10 0.20
CA PRO A 62 -14.48 1.75 -0.86
C PRO A 62 -14.65 0.23 -1.07
N PHE A 63 -14.16 -0.60 -0.15
CA PHE A 63 -14.23 -2.07 -0.20
C PHE A 63 -14.44 -2.65 1.21
N ASP A 64 -15.16 -3.75 1.29
CA ASP A 64 -15.43 -4.48 2.54
C ASP A 64 -14.55 -5.71 2.72
N ARG A 65 -13.78 -6.08 1.70
CA ARG A 65 -12.94 -7.30 1.71
C ARG A 65 -11.61 -7.10 0.98
N SER A 66 -10.62 -7.83 1.41
CA SER A 66 -9.28 -7.76 0.82
C SER A 66 -8.55 -9.10 0.88
N ILE A 67 -7.59 -9.26 -0.01
CA ILE A 67 -6.60 -10.34 0.01
C ILE A 67 -5.21 -9.71 0.15
N ASN A 68 -4.41 -10.26 1.06
CA ASN A 68 -3.00 -9.93 1.21
C ASN A 68 -2.19 -11.24 1.11
N PRO A 69 -1.56 -11.48 -0.05
CA PRO A 69 -0.78 -12.70 -0.31
C PRO A 69 0.42 -12.86 0.63
N TYR A 70 0.91 -11.75 1.15
CA TYR A 70 2.10 -11.65 1.98
C TYR A 70 1.82 -10.97 3.31
N ARG A 71 2.77 -11.09 4.27
CA ARG A 71 2.88 -10.23 5.45
C ARG A 71 4.26 -9.60 5.46
N GLY A 72 4.36 -8.35 5.91
CA GLY A 72 5.51 -7.50 5.70
C GLY A 72 5.65 -7.06 4.25
N CYS A 73 6.55 -6.12 3.97
CA CYS A 73 6.69 -5.56 2.63
C CYS A 73 8.11 -5.03 2.39
N GLU A 74 8.81 -5.60 1.39
CA GLU A 74 10.14 -5.17 1.02
C GLU A 74 10.23 -3.75 0.46
N HIS A 75 9.12 -3.12 0.07
CA HIS A 75 9.17 -1.73 -0.39
C HIS A 75 9.79 -0.79 0.62
N GLY A 76 9.70 -1.14 1.92
CA GLY A 76 10.38 -0.43 2.99
C GLY A 76 9.86 0.98 3.23
N CYS A 77 8.62 1.30 2.85
CA CYS A 77 8.06 2.63 3.08
C CYS A 77 8.08 2.95 4.58
N ILE A 78 8.79 4.04 4.96
CA ILE A 78 8.94 4.41 6.36
C ILE A 78 7.59 4.73 7.03
N TYR A 79 6.67 5.31 6.31
CA TYR A 79 5.36 5.75 6.74
C TYR A 79 4.28 4.66 6.67
N CYS A 80 4.62 3.42 6.35
CA CYS A 80 3.62 2.37 6.08
C CYS A 80 2.76 2.09 7.31
N TYR A 81 1.48 2.40 7.22
CA TYR A 81 0.51 2.19 8.31
C TYR A 81 0.29 0.70 8.65
N ALA A 82 0.77 -0.20 7.81
CA ALA A 82 0.65 -1.65 8.02
C ALA A 82 1.76 -2.23 8.91
N ARG A 83 2.84 -1.48 9.18
CA ARG A 83 3.97 -1.93 10.01
C ARG A 83 3.55 -2.51 11.36
N PRO A 84 2.61 -1.90 12.11
CA PRO A 84 2.15 -2.44 13.39
C PRO A 84 1.54 -3.84 13.32
N SER A 85 1.08 -4.28 12.14
CA SER A 85 0.54 -5.63 11.96
C SER A 85 1.59 -6.74 12.13
N HIS A 86 2.87 -6.40 11.99
CA HIS A 86 3.98 -7.35 12.13
C HIS A 86 4.17 -7.82 13.57
N ALA A 87 3.76 -6.99 14.54
CA ALA A 87 3.79 -7.33 15.95
C ALA A 87 2.93 -8.56 16.31
N TYR A 88 1.86 -8.84 15.57
CA TYR A 88 1.05 -10.05 15.77
C TYR A 88 1.78 -11.37 15.42
N TRP A 89 2.95 -11.26 14.79
CA TRP A 89 3.78 -12.40 14.36
C TRP A 89 5.07 -12.52 15.17
N ASP A 90 5.10 -11.86 16.32
CA ASP A 90 6.27 -11.76 17.18
C ASP A 90 7.50 -11.16 16.50
N LEU A 91 7.24 -10.24 15.55
CA LEU A 91 8.26 -9.53 14.80
C LEU A 91 8.15 -8.01 15.05
N SER A 92 9.27 -7.29 14.89
CA SER A 92 9.28 -5.85 15.03
C SER A 92 8.56 -5.14 13.87
N PRO A 93 7.77 -4.07 14.12
CA PRO A 93 7.25 -3.18 13.10
C PRO A 93 8.30 -2.38 12.33
N GLY A 94 9.54 -2.38 12.81
CA GLY A 94 10.67 -1.67 12.21
C GLY A 94 11.28 -2.41 11.02
N LEU A 95 12.57 -2.70 11.12
CA LEU A 95 13.34 -3.36 10.06
C LEU A 95 12.83 -4.77 9.74
N ASP A 96 12.30 -5.51 10.73
CA ASP A 96 11.73 -6.83 10.51
C ASP A 96 10.56 -6.81 9.52
N PHE A 97 9.74 -5.73 9.53
CA PHE A 97 8.65 -5.57 8.55
C PHE A 97 9.13 -5.56 7.10
N GLU A 98 10.38 -5.17 6.87
CA GLU A 98 10.99 -5.06 5.53
C GLU A 98 11.83 -6.27 5.17
N THR A 99 12.27 -7.06 6.16
CA THR A 99 13.29 -8.10 6.00
C THR A 99 12.84 -9.50 6.38
N LYS A 100 11.83 -9.64 7.25
CA LYS A 100 11.27 -10.92 7.68
C LYS A 100 9.84 -11.05 7.18
N LEU A 101 9.69 -11.54 5.97
CA LEU A 101 8.42 -11.62 5.29
C LEU A 101 7.77 -12.98 5.45
N ILE A 102 6.46 -13.04 5.22
CA ILE A 102 5.70 -14.29 5.25
C ILE A 102 4.91 -14.40 3.94
N ALA A 103 5.07 -15.53 3.23
CA ALA A 103 4.36 -15.87 2.00
C ALA A 103 3.28 -16.92 2.28
N LYS A 104 2.06 -16.68 1.83
CA LYS A 104 0.90 -17.59 1.98
C LYS A 104 0.78 -18.46 0.75
N THR A 105 1.57 -19.51 0.65
CA THR A 105 1.71 -20.31 -0.56
C THR A 105 0.47 -21.11 -0.94
N ASN A 106 -0.43 -21.39 0.02
CA ASN A 106 -1.71 -22.05 -0.22
C ASN A 106 -2.86 -21.06 -0.48
N ALA A 107 -2.56 -19.79 -0.78
CA ALA A 107 -3.57 -18.73 -0.94
C ALA A 107 -4.60 -19.07 -2.01
N VAL A 108 -4.18 -19.72 -3.10
CA VAL A 108 -5.03 -20.10 -4.23
C VAL A 108 -6.09 -21.12 -3.81
N ASP A 109 -5.66 -22.22 -3.19
CA ASP A 109 -6.56 -23.29 -2.77
C ASP A 109 -7.61 -22.78 -1.77
N VAL A 110 -7.15 -21.99 -0.79
CA VAL A 110 -8.02 -21.37 0.22
C VAL A 110 -8.98 -20.35 -0.41
N LEU A 111 -8.53 -19.61 -1.44
CA LEU A 111 -9.38 -18.66 -2.16
C LEU A 111 -10.50 -19.40 -2.89
N GLU A 112 -10.19 -20.46 -3.62
CA GLU A 112 -11.19 -21.27 -4.33
C GLU A 112 -12.21 -21.87 -3.36
N GLU A 113 -11.77 -22.45 -2.25
CA GLU A 113 -12.66 -22.95 -1.21
C GLU A 113 -13.60 -21.87 -0.68
N GLN A 114 -13.07 -20.65 -0.42
CA GLN A 114 -13.87 -19.54 0.10
C GLN A 114 -14.88 -19.02 -0.92
N LEU A 115 -14.51 -18.94 -2.22
CA LEU A 115 -15.40 -18.50 -3.29
C LEU A 115 -16.52 -19.52 -3.61
N CYS A 116 -16.26 -20.81 -3.40
CA CYS A 116 -17.23 -21.88 -3.59
C CYS A 116 -18.19 -22.08 -2.40
N LYS A 117 -17.98 -21.41 -1.27
CA LYS A 117 -18.86 -21.56 -0.10
C LYS A 117 -20.30 -21.20 -0.43
N ARG A 118 -21.23 -22.03 0.04
CA ARG A 118 -22.68 -21.76 -0.10
C ARG A 118 -23.01 -20.42 0.56
N GLY A 119 -23.68 -19.54 -0.19
CA GLY A 119 -24.05 -18.21 0.31
C GLY A 119 -22.94 -17.17 0.18
N TYR A 120 -21.83 -17.45 -0.51
CA TYR A 120 -20.85 -16.41 -0.81
C TYR A 120 -21.51 -15.31 -1.66
N GLN A 121 -21.42 -14.07 -1.16
CA GLN A 121 -21.92 -12.89 -1.87
C GLN A 121 -20.74 -12.17 -2.50
N CYS A 122 -20.81 -12.00 -3.82
CA CYS A 122 -19.77 -11.32 -4.58
C CYS A 122 -19.75 -9.81 -4.25
N ALA A 123 -18.57 -9.28 -4.00
CA ALA A 123 -18.27 -7.87 -3.99
C ALA A 123 -16.77 -7.69 -4.29
N PRO A 124 -16.31 -6.54 -4.82
CA PRO A 124 -14.93 -6.37 -5.24
C PRO A 124 -13.94 -6.70 -4.12
N ILE A 125 -12.94 -7.52 -4.42
CA ILE A 125 -11.84 -7.83 -3.50
C ILE A 125 -10.71 -6.83 -3.76
N ASN A 126 -10.19 -6.19 -2.71
CA ASN A 126 -9.02 -5.33 -2.82
C ASN A 126 -7.72 -6.13 -2.61
N LEU A 127 -6.78 -6.03 -3.54
CA LEU A 127 -5.40 -6.48 -3.38
C LEU A 127 -4.51 -5.30 -3.01
N GLY A 128 -3.71 -5.44 -1.95
CA GLY A 128 -2.78 -4.39 -1.52
C GLY A 128 -3.29 -3.49 -0.39
N SER A 129 -4.21 -3.98 0.43
CA SER A 129 -4.74 -3.21 1.57
C SER A 129 -3.76 -3.14 2.76
N ASN A 130 -2.95 -4.16 2.98
CA ASN A 130 -2.00 -4.24 4.09
C ASN A 130 -0.55 -4.43 3.64
N THR A 131 -0.34 -5.13 2.54
CA THR A 131 0.98 -5.33 1.93
C THR A 131 0.88 -5.10 0.43
N ASP A 132 1.97 -4.67 -0.21
CA ASP A 132 1.95 -4.49 -1.65
C ASP A 132 1.95 -5.86 -2.36
N PRO A 133 0.96 -6.15 -3.23
CA PRO A 133 0.85 -7.42 -3.93
C PRO A 133 1.96 -7.61 -4.98
N TYR A 134 2.63 -6.53 -5.39
CA TYR A 134 3.73 -6.55 -6.36
C TYR A 134 5.07 -6.12 -5.76
N GLN A 135 5.26 -6.38 -4.45
CA GLN A 135 6.55 -6.23 -3.81
C GLN A 135 7.59 -7.21 -4.42
N PRO A 136 8.91 -7.01 -4.22
CA PRO A 136 9.95 -7.77 -4.91
C PRO A 136 9.82 -9.29 -4.85
N ILE A 137 9.43 -9.87 -3.70
CA ILE A 137 9.27 -11.34 -3.56
C ILE A 137 8.18 -11.94 -4.48
N GLU A 138 7.25 -11.14 -4.96
CA GLU A 138 6.22 -11.60 -5.91
C GLU A 138 6.82 -12.10 -7.24
N ARG A 139 8.07 -11.72 -7.57
CA ARG A 139 8.78 -12.25 -8.74
C ARG A 139 9.01 -13.75 -8.63
N GLU A 140 9.27 -14.23 -7.43
CA GLU A 140 9.58 -15.63 -7.12
C GLU A 140 8.30 -16.41 -6.81
N TYR A 141 7.52 -15.94 -5.84
CA TYR A 141 6.36 -16.67 -5.31
C TYR A 141 5.14 -16.63 -6.22
N LYS A 142 4.94 -15.57 -7.00
CA LYS A 142 3.84 -15.40 -7.99
C LYS A 142 2.42 -15.61 -7.42
N ILE A 143 2.23 -15.41 -6.11
CA ILE A 143 0.93 -15.66 -5.45
C ILE A 143 -0.12 -14.65 -5.91
N THR A 144 0.26 -13.40 -6.18
CA THR A 144 -0.65 -12.40 -6.74
C THR A 144 -1.12 -12.80 -8.13
N ARG A 145 -0.21 -13.26 -9.02
CA ARG A 145 -0.58 -13.75 -10.35
C ARG A 145 -1.56 -14.91 -10.27
N GLN A 146 -1.24 -15.92 -9.48
CA GLN A 146 -2.11 -17.09 -9.27
C GLN A 146 -3.48 -16.69 -8.69
N THR A 147 -3.51 -15.72 -7.78
CA THR A 147 -4.76 -15.14 -7.26
C THR A 147 -5.59 -14.51 -8.38
N LEU A 148 -4.96 -13.74 -9.29
CA LEU A 148 -5.65 -13.12 -10.42
C LEU A 148 -6.16 -14.18 -11.41
N GLU A 149 -5.44 -15.28 -11.63
CA GLU A 149 -5.89 -16.40 -12.47
C GLU A 149 -7.18 -17.04 -11.91
N VAL A 150 -7.26 -17.22 -10.59
CA VAL A 150 -8.50 -17.68 -9.94
C VAL A 150 -9.61 -16.66 -10.11
N LEU A 151 -9.36 -15.39 -9.82
CA LEU A 151 -10.38 -14.33 -9.91
C LEU A 151 -10.91 -14.20 -11.35
N LEU A 152 -10.06 -14.33 -12.37
CA LEU A 152 -10.47 -14.34 -13.77
C LEU A 152 -11.35 -15.56 -14.08
N ARG A 153 -10.93 -16.76 -13.69
CA ARG A 153 -11.69 -18.00 -13.91
C ARG A 153 -13.07 -17.98 -13.26
N TYR A 154 -13.18 -17.34 -12.09
CA TYR A 154 -14.43 -17.19 -11.33
C TYR A 154 -15.22 -15.93 -11.73
N ARG A 155 -14.71 -15.14 -12.69
CA ARG A 155 -15.26 -13.82 -13.06
C ARG A 155 -15.54 -12.92 -11.85
N HIS A 156 -14.59 -12.92 -10.92
CA HIS A 156 -14.72 -12.19 -9.68
C HIS A 156 -14.06 -10.80 -9.78
N PRO A 157 -14.76 -9.70 -9.44
CA PRO A 157 -14.21 -8.36 -9.52
C PRO A 157 -13.10 -8.12 -8.49
N VAL A 158 -12.07 -7.38 -8.90
CA VAL A 158 -10.87 -7.07 -8.11
C VAL A 158 -10.43 -5.63 -8.28
N THR A 159 -10.04 -4.99 -7.19
CA THR A 159 -9.30 -3.73 -7.22
C THR A 159 -7.87 -3.95 -6.75
N ILE A 160 -6.92 -3.25 -7.34
CA ILE A 160 -5.51 -3.41 -7.01
C ILE A 160 -4.91 -2.06 -6.64
N VAL A 161 -4.18 -2.01 -5.53
CA VAL A 161 -3.38 -0.83 -5.14
C VAL A 161 -1.91 -1.27 -5.04
N THR A 162 -1.02 -0.61 -5.78
CA THR A 162 0.41 -0.97 -5.76
C THR A 162 1.34 0.21 -6.02
N LYS A 163 2.57 0.10 -5.55
CA LYS A 163 3.75 0.91 -5.89
C LYS A 163 4.70 0.17 -6.84
N GLY A 164 4.39 -1.09 -7.14
CA GLY A 164 5.25 -1.98 -7.92
C GLY A 164 5.02 -1.87 -9.42
N SER A 165 6.08 -1.66 -10.20
CA SER A 165 6.01 -1.78 -11.67
C SER A 165 5.92 -3.23 -12.16
N LEU A 166 6.10 -4.21 -11.27
CA LEU A 166 5.95 -5.63 -11.58
C LEU A 166 4.52 -6.01 -12.01
N ILE A 167 3.52 -5.17 -11.71
CA ILE A 167 2.14 -5.35 -12.19
C ILE A 167 2.07 -5.52 -13.72
N LEU A 168 3.00 -4.93 -14.47
CA LEU A 168 3.07 -5.07 -15.93
C LEU A 168 3.39 -6.49 -16.40
N ARG A 169 3.92 -7.38 -15.53
CA ARG A 169 4.08 -8.80 -15.83
C ARG A 169 2.74 -9.49 -16.10
N ASP A 170 1.68 -9.05 -15.42
CA ASP A 170 0.37 -9.68 -15.41
C ASP A 170 -0.63 -8.93 -16.32
N LEU A 171 -0.12 -8.17 -17.30
CA LEU A 171 -0.91 -7.36 -18.22
C LEU A 171 -1.90 -8.22 -19.03
N ASP A 172 -1.54 -9.46 -19.34
CA ASP A 172 -2.40 -10.44 -20.00
C ASP A 172 -3.69 -10.70 -19.21
N LEU A 173 -3.57 -11.03 -17.93
CA LEU A 173 -4.70 -11.28 -17.04
C LEU A 173 -5.52 -10.01 -16.79
N LEU A 174 -4.83 -8.88 -16.55
CA LEU A 174 -5.48 -7.60 -16.27
C LEU A 174 -6.28 -7.09 -17.47
N THR A 175 -5.79 -7.30 -18.69
CA THR A 175 -6.50 -6.92 -19.92
C THR A 175 -7.77 -7.74 -20.08
N GLU A 176 -7.71 -9.06 -19.83
CA GLU A 176 -8.88 -9.92 -19.92
C GLU A 176 -9.91 -9.61 -18.83
N LEU A 177 -9.48 -9.36 -17.60
CA LEU A 177 -10.34 -8.89 -16.51
C LEU A 177 -11.00 -7.53 -16.86
N ALA A 178 -10.26 -6.61 -17.48
CA ALA A 178 -10.78 -5.31 -17.87
C ALA A 178 -11.86 -5.40 -18.95
N ARG A 179 -11.70 -6.28 -19.94
CA ARG A 179 -12.72 -6.55 -20.98
C ARG A 179 -14.05 -6.98 -20.38
N GLN A 180 -14.00 -7.69 -19.26
CA GLN A 180 -15.16 -8.18 -18.52
C GLN A 180 -15.63 -7.21 -17.41
N LYS A 181 -15.08 -6.00 -17.31
CA LYS A 181 -15.35 -5.02 -16.25
C LYS A 181 -15.07 -5.55 -14.83
N LEU A 182 -14.03 -6.37 -14.68
CA LEU A 182 -13.71 -7.06 -13.43
C LEU A 182 -12.48 -6.49 -12.72
N VAL A 183 -11.78 -5.51 -13.28
CA VAL A 183 -10.58 -4.95 -12.64
C VAL A 183 -10.54 -3.43 -12.71
N ALA A 184 -10.04 -2.81 -11.64
CA ALA A 184 -9.59 -1.43 -11.61
C ALA A 184 -8.28 -1.35 -10.81
N VAL A 185 -7.35 -0.53 -11.26
CA VAL A 185 -6.02 -0.42 -10.67
C VAL A 185 -5.76 1.01 -10.19
N MET A 186 -5.19 1.14 -8.98
CA MET A 186 -4.68 2.40 -8.44
C MET A 186 -3.16 2.29 -8.27
N ILE A 187 -2.41 3.12 -9.00
CA ILE A 187 -0.97 3.22 -8.81
C ILE A 187 -0.68 4.30 -7.78
N SER A 188 -0.02 3.91 -6.70
CA SER A 188 0.39 4.87 -5.67
C SER A 188 1.62 5.64 -6.13
N LEU A 189 1.51 6.97 -6.17
CA LEU A 189 2.55 7.91 -6.58
C LEU A 189 2.71 8.98 -5.50
N THR A 190 3.78 8.87 -4.71
CA THR A 190 4.00 9.69 -3.51
C THR A 190 4.79 10.96 -3.81
N SER A 191 5.72 10.91 -4.75
CA SER A 191 6.55 12.01 -5.19
C SER A 191 7.05 11.77 -6.61
N LEU A 192 7.42 12.84 -7.32
CA LEU A 192 8.14 12.80 -8.59
C LEU A 192 9.66 12.94 -8.39
N ASP A 193 10.08 13.31 -7.19
CA ASP A 193 11.48 13.43 -6.82
C ASP A 193 12.08 12.05 -6.50
N ASP A 194 13.09 11.66 -7.30
CA ASP A 194 13.79 10.38 -7.15
C ASP A 194 14.59 10.30 -5.82
N GLU A 195 15.08 11.43 -5.29
CA GLU A 195 15.81 11.46 -4.02
C GLU A 195 14.87 11.27 -2.83
N LEU A 196 13.76 12.02 -2.82
CA LEU A 196 12.73 11.85 -1.80
C LEU A 196 12.16 10.44 -1.83
N LYS A 197 11.85 9.90 -3.02
CA LYS A 197 11.39 8.51 -3.18
C LYS A 197 12.40 7.52 -2.59
N ARG A 198 13.69 7.72 -2.83
CA ARG A 198 14.74 6.79 -2.36
C ARG A 198 14.80 6.68 -0.84
N ILE A 199 14.51 7.74 -0.12
CA ILE A 199 14.52 7.75 1.35
C ILE A 199 13.16 7.40 1.96
N LEU A 200 12.04 7.72 1.30
CA LEU A 200 10.67 7.40 1.77
C LEU A 200 10.25 5.96 1.44
N GLU A 201 10.64 5.44 0.27
CA GLU A 201 10.17 4.19 -0.33
C GLU A 201 11.32 3.46 -1.04
N PRO A 202 12.37 3.05 -0.32
CA PRO A 202 13.66 2.69 -0.90
C PRO A 202 13.59 1.61 -1.98
N ARG A 203 12.76 0.58 -1.83
CA ARG A 203 12.64 -0.55 -2.77
C ARG A 203 11.38 -0.54 -3.63
N ALA A 204 10.53 0.47 -3.51
CA ALA A 204 9.40 0.65 -4.43
C ALA A 204 9.87 1.14 -5.81
N ALA A 205 9.04 0.99 -6.84
CA ALA A 205 9.37 1.44 -8.18
C ALA A 205 9.62 2.97 -8.24
N ALA A 206 10.52 3.40 -9.12
CA ALA A 206 10.78 4.82 -9.36
C ALA A 206 9.53 5.54 -9.92
N PRO A 207 9.38 6.86 -9.70
CA PRO A 207 8.22 7.62 -10.17
C PRO A 207 7.96 7.46 -11.67
N LYS A 208 9.01 7.56 -12.49
CA LYS A 208 8.93 7.34 -13.94
C LYS A 208 8.41 5.94 -14.31
N ALA A 209 8.79 4.91 -13.55
CA ALA A 209 8.31 3.54 -13.79
C ALA A 209 6.83 3.38 -13.42
N ARG A 210 6.36 4.10 -12.38
CA ARG A 210 4.93 4.13 -12.00
C ARG A 210 4.09 4.87 -13.04
N LEU A 211 4.55 6.01 -13.55
CA LEU A 211 3.90 6.73 -14.65
C LEU A 211 3.86 5.89 -15.94
N ARG A 212 4.95 5.19 -16.25
CA ARG A 212 4.96 4.23 -17.36
C ARG A 212 3.93 3.12 -17.16
N ALA A 213 3.80 2.59 -15.94
CA ALA A 213 2.80 1.56 -15.64
C ALA A 213 1.37 2.06 -15.87
N ILE A 214 1.06 3.30 -15.48
CA ILE A 214 -0.24 3.94 -15.77
C ILE A 214 -0.47 3.97 -17.29
N ARG A 215 0.50 4.45 -18.05
CA ARG A 215 0.38 4.58 -19.54
C ARG A 215 0.15 3.23 -20.19
N VAL A 216 0.97 2.22 -19.88
CA VAL A 216 0.85 0.88 -20.47
C VAL A 216 -0.49 0.23 -20.16
N MET A 217 -0.98 0.35 -18.92
CA MET A 217 -2.29 -0.15 -18.54
C MET A 217 -3.42 0.59 -19.26
N ARG A 218 -3.33 1.92 -19.36
CA ARG A 218 -4.30 2.72 -20.09
C ARG A 218 -4.37 2.33 -21.57
N ASP A 219 -3.22 2.15 -22.23
CA ASP A 219 -3.12 1.72 -23.62
C ASP A 219 -3.69 0.32 -23.83
N ALA A 220 -3.61 -0.56 -22.82
CA ALA A 220 -4.23 -1.89 -22.82
C ALA A 220 -5.73 -1.88 -22.46
N GLY A 221 -6.35 -0.70 -22.26
CA GLY A 221 -7.77 -0.58 -21.92
C GLY A 221 -8.12 -0.92 -20.47
N ILE A 222 -7.14 -0.99 -19.58
CA ILE A 222 -7.34 -1.27 -18.16
C ILE A 222 -7.69 0.04 -17.43
N PRO A 223 -8.81 0.11 -16.67
CA PRO A 223 -9.13 1.26 -15.83
C PRO A 223 -8.04 1.49 -14.79
N VAL A 224 -7.35 2.62 -14.89
CA VAL A 224 -6.24 2.97 -14.00
C VAL A 224 -6.38 4.37 -13.44
N GLY A 225 -6.09 4.50 -12.14
CA GLY A 225 -6.05 5.76 -11.41
C GLY A 225 -4.75 5.95 -10.65
N VAL A 226 -4.61 7.12 -10.04
CA VAL A 226 -3.46 7.48 -9.20
C VAL A 226 -3.88 7.70 -7.76
N LEU A 227 -3.09 7.19 -6.82
CA LEU A 227 -3.23 7.44 -5.39
C LEU A 227 -2.04 8.27 -4.91
N CYS A 228 -2.25 9.59 -4.70
CA CYS A 228 -1.27 10.50 -4.11
C CYS A 228 -1.24 10.29 -2.58
N SER A 229 -0.49 9.30 -2.10
CA SER A 229 -0.49 8.88 -0.69
C SER A 229 0.84 8.29 -0.24
N PRO A 230 1.30 8.76 0.95
CA PRO A 230 0.72 9.82 1.76
C PRO A 230 1.13 11.22 1.27
N MET A 231 0.28 12.21 1.54
CA MET A 231 0.66 13.62 1.48
C MET A 231 1.19 14.02 2.86
N ILE A 232 2.44 14.47 2.88
CA ILE A 232 3.20 14.79 4.09
C ILE A 232 3.45 16.30 4.11
N PRO A 233 2.95 17.05 5.13
CA PRO A 233 3.16 18.50 5.23
C PRO A 233 4.62 18.89 5.09
N MET A 234 4.92 19.91 4.27
CA MET A 234 6.26 20.47 4.05
C MET A 234 7.31 19.51 3.45
N ILE A 235 6.91 18.29 3.06
CA ILE A 235 7.80 17.31 2.45
C ILE A 235 7.43 17.10 0.96
N ASN A 236 6.19 16.64 0.68
CA ASN A 236 5.73 16.38 -0.69
C ASN A 236 4.36 17.00 -1.02
N ASP A 237 3.73 17.70 -0.08
CA ASP A 237 2.42 18.32 -0.32
C ASP A 237 2.43 19.38 -1.43
N SER A 238 3.57 20.04 -1.65
CA SER A 238 3.77 20.99 -2.75
C SER A 238 3.72 20.34 -4.13
N GLU A 239 3.94 19.02 -4.23
CA GLU A 239 3.92 18.29 -5.49
C GLU A 239 2.50 17.87 -5.93
N LEU A 240 1.47 18.04 -5.11
CA LEU A 240 0.13 17.47 -5.34
C LEU A 240 -0.41 17.73 -6.75
N GLU A 241 -0.40 18.98 -7.20
CA GLU A 241 -0.93 19.37 -8.51
C GLU A 241 -0.09 18.76 -9.64
N ASN A 242 1.22 18.70 -9.46
CA ASN A 242 2.13 18.14 -10.45
C ASN A 242 1.98 16.61 -10.54
N LEU A 243 1.88 15.92 -9.39
CA LEU A 243 1.58 14.49 -9.34
C LEU A 243 0.30 14.14 -10.12
N LEU A 244 -0.76 14.90 -9.90
CA LEU A 244 -2.04 14.71 -10.58
C LEU A 244 -1.93 15.00 -12.10
N THR A 245 -1.21 16.05 -12.47
CA THR A 245 -1.02 16.45 -13.87
C THR A 245 -0.22 15.40 -14.64
N GLU A 246 0.90 14.93 -14.09
CA GLU A 246 1.74 13.90 -14.70
C GLU A 246 1.02 12.55 -14.79
N ALA A 247 0.28 12.18 -13.74
CA ALA A 247 -0.53 10.96 -13.77
C ALA A 247 -1.65 11.03 -14.82
N HIS A 248 -2.34 12.17 -14.94
CA HIS A 248 -3.34 12.40 -15.97
C HIS A 248 -2.73 12.36 -17.38
N ALA A 249 -1.59 13.01 -17.60
CA ALA A 249 -0.85 12.94 -18.86
C ALA A 249 -0.37 11.52 -19.21
N ALA A 250 -0.12 10.68 -18.20
CA ALA A 250 0.14 9.26 -18.37
C ALA A 250 -1.13 8.43 -18.65
N GLY A 251 -2.33 9.00 -18.50
CA GLY A 251 -3.60 8.37 -18.80
C GLY A 251 -4.42 7.91 -17.59
N ALA A 252 -4.08 8.35 -16.38
CA ALA A 252 -4.91 8.09 -15.20
C ALA A 252 -6.30 8.72 -15.38
N GLN A 253 -7.35 7.96 -15.05
CA GLN A 253 -8.76 8.35 -15.20
C GLN A 253 -9.39 8.73 -13.84
N SER A 254 -8.79 8.28 -12.74
CA SER A 254 -9.24 8.53 -11.39
C SER A 254 -8.07 8.92 -10.50
N ALA A 255 -8.33 9.71 -9.48
CA ALA A 255 -7.34 10.10 -8.51
C ALA A 255 -7.92 10.11 -7.09
N ALA A 256 -7.09 9.80 -6.12
CA ALA A 256 -7.37 9.98 -4.71
C ALA A 256 -6.10 10.47 -4.00
N TYR A 257 -6.27 11.04 -2.81
CA TYR A 257 -5.16 11.35 -1.92
C TYR A 257 -5.48 10.93 -0.49
N MET A 258 -4.44 10.70 0.30
CA MET A 258 -4.54 10.52 1.76
C MET A 258 -3.43 11.30 2.45
N MET A 259 -3.76 11.93 3.56
CA MET A 259 -2.74 12.50 4.44
C MET A 259 -1.99 11.41 5.20
N LEU A 260 -0.76 11.73 5.59
CA LEU A 260 0.09 10.86 6.40
C LEU A 260 -0.65 10.33 7.64
N ARG A 261 -0.50 9.04 7.88
CA ARG A 261 -1.05 8.31 9.03
C ARG A 261 0.09 7.65 9.79
N LEU A 262 0.16 7.89 11.09
CA LEU A 262 1.25 7.42 11.95
C LEU A 262 0.72 6.56 13.13
N PRO A 263 0.05 5.42 12.86
CA PRO A 263 -0.48 4.57 13.93
C PRO A 263 0.65 3.89 14.71
N LEU A 264 0.53 3.88 16.03
CA LEU A 264 1.39 3.12 16.95
C LEU A 264 2.89 3.34 16.68
N GLU A 265 3.63 2.27 16.41
CA GLU A 265 5.09 2.29 16.21
C GLU A 265 5.53 3.05 14.95
N VAL A 266 4.61 3.38 14.04
CA VAL A 266 4.93 4.18 12.85
C VAL A 266 5.29 5.62 13.24
N ALA A 267 4.68 6.16 14.31
CA ALA A 267 4.96 7.52 14.76
C ALA A 267 6.44 7.70 15.17
N PRO A 268 7.00 6.95 16.11
CA PRO A 268 8.40 7.08 16.48
C PRO A 268 9.36 6.75 15.32
N LEU A 269 9.06 5.76 14.49
CA LEU A 269 9.89 5.44 13.32
C LEU A 269 9.94 6.60 12.32
N PHE A 270 8.81 7.26 12.09
CA PHE A 270 8.74 8.42 11.20
C PHE A 270 9.45 9.65 11.81
N GLU A 271 9.35 9.86 13.12
CA GLU A 271 10.09 10.92 13.82
C GLU A 271 11.60 10.71 13.70
N GLU A 272 12.10 9.49 13.92
CA GLU A 272 13.52 9.14 13.72
C GLU A 272 13.96 9.44 12.28
N TRP A 273 13.19 9.00 11.30
CA TRP A 273 13.46 9.25 9.88
C TRP A 273 13.49 10.75 9.56
N LEU A 274 12.53 11.50 10.09
CA LEU A 274 12.41 12.93 9.86
C LEU A 274 13.59 13.70 10.45
N LEU A 275 14.04 13.34 11.65
CA LEU A 275 15.22 13.92 12.29
C LEU A 275 16.51 13.57 11.53
N ALA A 276 16.61 12.37 10.95
CA ALA A 276 17.77 11.95 10.19
C ALA A 276 17.89 12.66 8.83
N HIS A 277 16.75 12.90 8.14
CA HIS A 277 16.76 13.45 6.78
C HIS A 277 16.41 14.95 6.70
N TYR A 278 15.60 15.46 7.62
CA TYR A 278 15.10 16.84 7.63
C TYR A 278 15.13 17.49 9.03
N PRO A 279 16.29 17.49 9.74
CA PRO A 279 16.35 17.93 11.15
C PRO A 279 15.83 19.36 11.35
N GLN A 280 16.11 20.26 10.40
CA GLN A 280 15.68 21.66 10.49
C GLN A 280 14.17 21.86 10.28
N ARG A 281 13.48 20.94 9.62
CA ARG A 281 12.04 21.00 9.33
C ARG A 281 11.22 20.11 10.26
N ALA A 282 11.84 19.18 10.99
CA ALA A 282 11.18 18.14 11.75
C ALA A 282 10.11 18.67 12.70
N ALA A 283 10.46 19.66 13.54
CA ALA A 283 9.53 20.27 14.48
C ALA A 283 8.29 20.88 13.79
N HIS A 284 8.49 21.55 12.65
CA HIS A 284 7.42 22.18 11.90
C HIS A 284 6.51 21.16 11.24
N VAL A 285 7.07 20.13 10.60
CA VAL A 285 6.31 19.01 10.00
C VAL A 285 5.44 18.33 11.06
N LEU A 286 6.02 17.96 12.21
CA LEU A 286 5.28 17.32 13.30
C LEU A 286 4.18 18.23 13.87
N SER A 287 4.44 19.54 13.97
CA SER A 287 3.42 20.51 14.38
C SER A 287 2.23 20.54 13.45
N LEU A 288 2.44 20.58 12.12
CA LEU A 288 1.36 20.56 11.14
C LEU A 288 0.58 19.23 11.14
N ILE A 289 1.29 18.11 11.36
CA ILE A 289 0.62 16.80 11.52
C ILE A 289 -0.30 16.83 12.74
N ARG A 290 0.19 17.30 13.91
CA ARG A 290 -0.63 17.40 15.13
C ARG A 290 -1.81 18.33 14.94
N GLN A 291 -1.64 19.51 14.32
CA GLN A 291 -2.74 20.43 14.02
C GLN A 291 -3.83 19.76 13.15
N SER A 292 -3.43 18.88 12.25
CA SER A 292 -4.38 18.15 11.39
C SER A 292 -4.97 16.90 12.03
N ARG A 293 -4.58 16.56 13.28
CA ARG A 293 -4.95 15.34 13.99
C ARG A 293 -5.43 15.59 15.43
N GLY A 294 -5.99 16.77 15.69
CA GLY A 294 -6.53 17.12 17.01
C GLY A 294 -5.49 17.22 18.13
N GLY A 295 -4.25 17.55 17.80
CA GLY A 295 -3.13 17.67 18.74
C GLY A 295 -2.21 16.46 18.80
N GLU A 296 -2.61 15.33 18.26
CA GLU A 296 -1.86 14.06 18.26
C GLU A 296 -1.16 13.79 16.91
N LEU A 297 -0.24 12.84 16.85
CA LEU A 297 0.38 12.42 15.58
C LEU A 297 -0.54 11.49 14.76
N TYR A 298 -1.54 10.90 15.37
CA TYR A 298 -2.49 10.00 14.74
C TYR A 298 -3.90 10.15 15.33
N ASP A 299 -4.88 10.19 14.44
CA ASP A 299 -6.30 10.14 14.78
C ASP A 299 -6.92 8.91 14.12
N SER A 300 -7.52 8.02 14.90
CA SER A 300 -8.12 6.77 14.42
C SER A 300 -9.57 6.91 13.95
N ARG A 301 -10.22 8.06 14.21
CA ARG A 301 -11.62 8.30 13.84
C ARG A 301 -11.82 8.16 12.33
N PHE A 302 -12.90 7.49 11.94
CA PHE A 302 -13.28 7.36 10.54
C PHE A 302 -13.48 8.74 9.89
N GLY A 303 -13.09 8.88 8.63
CA GLY A 303 -13.06 10.17 7.93
C GLY A 303 -11.81 10.98 8.25
N ALA A 304 -11.64 11.42 9.50
CA ALA A 304 -10.50 12.21 9.94
C ALA A 304 -9.16 11.50 9.71
N ARG A 305 -9.07 10.20 9.97
CA ARG A 305 -7.83 9.43 9.79
C ARG A 305 -7.28 9.44 8.37
N MET A 306 -8.14 9.63 7.34
CA MET A 306 -7.71 9.63 5.94
C MET A 306 -7.32 11.02 5.44
N ARG A 307 -8.07 12.04 5.82
CA ARG A 307 -7.96 13.39 5.27
C ARG A 307 -7.36 14.41 6.24
N GLY A 308 -7.43 14.15 7.55
CA GLY A 308 -7.12 15.15 8.57
C GLY A 308 -8.25 16.17 8.72
N GLU A 309 -8.04 17.12 9.63
CA GLU A 309 -8.95 18.23 9.94
C GLU A 309 -8.12 19.53 10.07
N GLY A 310 -8.77 20.68 9.97
CA GLY A 310 -8.16 21.98 10.17
C GLY A 310 -7.54 22.61 8.91
N PRO A 311 -6.99 23.85 9.03
CA PRO A 311 -6.67 24.69 7.88
C PRO A 311 -5.75 24.08 6.83
N PHE A 312 -4.74 23.30 7.26
CA PHE A 312 -3.82 22.64 6.33
C PHE A 312 -4.53 21.52 5.53
N ALA A 313 -5.33 20.70 6.23
CA ALA A 313 -6.09 19.63 5.60
C ALA A 313 -7.14 20.18 4.63
N ASP A 314 -7.82 21.26 5.02
CA ASP A 314 -8.83 21.94 4.18
C ASP A 314 -8.20 22.56 2.93
N LEU A 315 -7.02 23.19 3.06
CA LEU A 315 -6.27 23.73 1.93
C LEU A 315 -5.87 22.61 0.96
N LEU A 316 -5.36 21.50 1.46
CA LEU A 316 -4.97 20.36 0.64
C LEU A 316 -6.18 19.76 -0.10
N ALA A 317 -7.33 19.64 0.59
CA ALA A 317 -8.59 19.19 0.00
C ALA A 317 -9.08 20.12 -1.12
N GLN A 318 -9.00 21.43 -0.93
CA GLN A 318 -9.37 22.42 -1.94
C GLN A 318 -8.44 22.37 -3.16
N ARG A 319 -7.13 22.27 -2.95
CA ARG A 319 -6.14 22.14 -4.03
C ARG A 319 -6.40 20.89 -4.85
N PHE A 320 -6.63 19.75 -4.18
CA PHE A 320 -6.97 18.49 -4.82
C PHE A 320 -8.26 18.61 -5.64
N ALA A 321 -9.35 19.12 -5.07
CA ALA A 321 -10.64 19.27 -5.74
C ALA A 321 -10.58 20.18 -6.98
N LYS A 322 -9.87 21.32 -6.88
CA LYS A 322 -9.65 22.24 -8.02
C LYS A 322 -8.86 21.56 -9.14
N THR A 323 -7.83 20.80 -8.79
CA THR A 323 -6.99 20.13 -9.78
C THR A 323 -7.73 18.98 -10.47
N ILE A 324 -8.49 18.16 -9.74
CA ILE A 324 -9.33 17.11 -10.32
C ILE A 324 -10.33 17.70 -11.31
N LYS A 325 -11.02 18.79 -10.92
CA LYS A 325 -11.99 19.46 -11.78
C LYS A 325 -11.34 20.00 -13.06
N ARG A 326 -10.15 20.62 -12.94
CA ARG A 326 -9.39 21.14 -14.08
C ARG A 326 -8.97 20.05 -15.06
N LEU A 327 -8.54 18.90 -14.53
CA LEU A 327 -8.05 17.77 -15.31
C LEU A 327 -9.16 16.81 -15.80
N GLY A 328 -10.41 16.99 -15.35
CA GLY A 328 -11.50 16.09 -15.70
C GLY A 328 -11.31 14.67 -15.15
N LEU A 329 -10.69 14.53 -13.99
CA LEU A 329 -10.51 13.23 -13.33
C LEU A 329 -11.76 12.82 -12.54
N ASN A 330 -11.86 11.54 -12.18
CA ASN A 330 -12.93 10.95 -11.36
C ASN A 330 -14.32 10.92 -12.05
N HIS A 331 -14.36 10.89 -13.37
CA HIS A 331 -15.54 10.40 -14.05
C HIS A 331 -15.69 8.91 -13.76
N ARG A 332 -16.86 8.50 -13.23
CA ARG A 332 -17.08 7.14 -12.68
C ARG A 332 -17.09 6.02 -13.73
N GLU A 333 -17.06 6.33 -14.99
CA GLU A 333 -17.00 5.36 -16.08
C GLU A 333 -15.70 4.54 -16.02
N GLY A 334 -15.81 3.22 -15.94
CA GLY A 334 -14.69 2.28 -15.90
C GLY A 334 -14.27 1.76 -14.52
N PHE A 335 -14.70 2.41 -13.42
CA PHE A 335 -14.42 1.93 -12.06
C PHE A 335 -15.62 1.21 -11.41
N ASN A 336 -16.72 1.08 -12.10
CA ASN A 336 -17.87 0.25 -11.69
C ASN A 336 -17.60 -1.19 -12.12
N LEU A 337 -17.25 -2.04 -11.17
CA LEU A 337 -16.95 -3.45 -11.43
C LEU A 337 -18.21 -4.29 -11.41
N ASP A 338 -18.28 -5.27 -12.32
CA ASP A 338 -19.42 -6.18 -12.47
C ASP A 338 -19.33 -7.32 -11.45
N CYS A 339 -20.23 -7.31 -10.46
CA CYS A 339 -20.38 -8.39 -9.48
C CYS A 339 -21.37 -9.49 -9.96
N GLU A 340 -22.20 -9.21 -10.96
CA GLU A 340 -23.21 -10.17 -11.45
C GLU A 340 -22.58 -11.23 -12.35
N ALA A 341 -21.43 -10.90 -12.95
CA ALA A 341 -20.65 -11.85 -13.75
C ALA A 341 -20.05 -13.01 -12.94
N PHE A 342 -20.02 -12.92 -11.61
CA PHE A 342 -19.41 -13.92 -10.74
C PHE A 342 -20.03 -15.30 -10.92
N CYS A 343 -19.22 -16.27 -11.34
CA CYS A 343 -19.63 -17.64 -11.63
C CYS A 343 -18.59 -18.66 -11.15
N PRO A 344 -18.74 -19.24 -9.95
CA PRO A 344 -17.86 -20.31 -9.51
C PRO A 344 -18.04 -21.56 -10.40
N PRO A 345 -16.94 -22.27 -10.73
CA PRO A 345 -17.02 -23.51 -11.50
C PRO A 345 -17.97 -24.53 -10.84
N GLY A 346 -18.81 -25.19 -11.65
CA GLY A 346 -19.80 -26.17 -11.18
C GLY A 346 -21.16 -25.59 -10.75
N ARG A 347 -21.37 -24.29 -10.72
CA ARG A 347 -22.71 -23.70 -10.67
C ARG A 347 -23.33 -23.71 -12.08
N GLN A 348 -24.32 -24.53 -12.27
CA GLN A 348 -25.18 -24.47 -13.47
C GLN A 348 -25.86 -23.10 -13.48
N MET A 349 -25.60 -22.28 -14.50
CA MET A 349 -26.35 -21.05 -14.70
C MET A 349 -27.82 -21.42 -14.82
N SER A 350 -28.69 -20.85 -13.98
CA SER A 350 -30.14 -20.97 -14.16
C SER A 350 -30.49 -20.35 -15.50
N LEU A 351 -30.96 -21.17 -16.42
CA LEU A 351 -31.61 -20.72 -17.65
C LEU A 351 -32.96 -20.09 -17.22
N ILE A 352 -33.01 -18.77 -17.11
CA ILE A 352 -34.26 -18.01 -17.06
C ILE A 352 -34.42 -17.33 -18.41
#